data_65018f071bc3d885d12aa2367cfd3ab5
#
_entry.id   65018f071bc3d885d12aa2367cfd3ab5
#
_cell.length_a   1.000
_cell.length_b   1.000
_cell.length_c   1.000
_cell.angle_alpha   90.00
_cell.angle_beta   90.00
_cell.angle_gamma   90.00
#
_symmetry.space_group_name_H-M   'P 1'
#
loop_
_entity.id
_entity.type
_entity.pdbx_description
1 polymer ?
#
loop_
_entity_poly.entity_id
_entity_poly.type
_entity_poly.pdbx_seq_one_letter_code
_entity_poly.pdbx_strand_id
1 'polypeptide(L)'
;MNSISSYENDVMSLKDYVVNNNVDESLLDCSSETINSFIYSYSKKNSSRSQARKISGLKSFFKFLVFEGHLKTSPMSNIESPKLGRKLPDILNVEEISQMINSIDERKDFGKRNKTIIEILYGTGIRVSELIELRISN
;
A
#
# COMPACT_ATOMS: atom_id res chain seq x y z
N MET A 1 -5.41 7.76 -8.65
CA MET A 1 -6.58 7.18 -7.97
C MET A 1 -6.19 6.35 -6.73
N ASN A 2 -5.16 5.54 -6.80
CA ASN A 2 -4.78 4.61 -5.72
C ASN A 2 -4.29 5.24 -4.39
N SER A 3 -3.67 6.42 -4.42
CA SER A 3 -3.12 7.05 -3.20
C SER A 3 -4.21 7.62 -2.31
N ILE A 4 -5.21 8.31 -2.87
CA ILE A 4 -6.34 8.88 -2.12
C ILE A 4 -7.11 7.76 -1.41
N SER A 5 -7.50 6.71 -2.15
CA SER A 5 -8.21 5.56 -1.58
C SER A 5 -7.40 4.86 -0.49
N SER A 6 -6.07 4.81 -0.61
CA SER A 6 -5.21 4.25 0.43
C SER A 6 -5.22 5.07 1.72
N TYR A 7 -5.14 6.40 1.62
CA TYR A 7 -5.22 7.27 2.79
C TYR A 7 -6.60 7.24 3.44
N GLU A 8 -7.65 7.25 2.62
CA GLU A 8 -9.03 7.09 3.08
C GLU A 8 -9.21 5.79 3.87
N ASN A 9 -8.75 4.66 3.33
CA ASN A 9 -8.79 3.37 4.02
C ASN A 9 -7.99 3.36 5.33
N ASP A 10 -6.89 4.12 5.42
CA ASP A 10 -6.12 4.22 6.65
C ASP A 10 -6.90 4.95 7.75
N VAL A 11 -7.54 6.06 7.39
CA VAL A 11 -8.36 6.86 8.32
C VAL A 11 -9.63 6.11 8.72
N MET A 12 -10.32 5.49 7.75
CA MET A 12 -11.52 4.69 8.03
C MET A 12 -11.24 3.52 8.96
N SER A 13 -10.09 2.84 8.79
CA SER A 13 -9.68 1.76 9.70
C SER A 13 -9.51 2.24 11.15
N LEU A 14 -8.99 3.44 11.37
CA LEU A 14 -8.88 4.04 12.71
C LEU A 14 -10.27 4.39 13.24
N LYS A 15 -11.13 5.00 12.42
CA LYS A 15 -12.51 5.33 12.76
C LYS A 15 -13.28 4.08 13.21
N ASP A 16 -13.21 3.01 12.43
CA ASP A 16 -13.87 1.74 12.74
C ASP A 16 -13.37 1.15 14.04
N TYR A 17 -12.06 1.28 14.32
CA TYR A 17 -11.49 0.84 15.59
C TYR A 17 -12.05 1.61 16.78
N VAL A 18 -12.12 2.93 16.69
CA VAL A 18 -12.68 3.80 17.74
C VAL A 18 -14.14 3.44 18.02
N VAL A 19 -14.95 3.30 16.97
CA VAL A 19 -16.38 2.94 17.09
C VAL A 19 -16.56 1.54 17.68
N ASN A 20 -15.83 0.54 17.16
CA ASN A 20 -16.00 -0.86 17.56
C ASN A 20 -15.51 -1.16 18.99
N ASN A 21 -14.62 -0.34 19.53
CA ASN A 21 -14.13 -0.50 20.91
C ASN A 21 -14.83 0.43 21.90
N ASN A 22 -15.93 1.09 21.50
CA ASN A 22 -16.70 2.03 22.32
C ASN A 22 -15.80 3.10 22.98
N VAL A 23 -14.80 3.57 22.26
CA VAL A 23 -13.94 4.66 22.72
C VAL A 23 -14.74 5.95 22.59
N ASP A 24 -14.93 6.67 23.69
CA ASP A 24 -15.67 7.94 23.72
C ASP A 24 -14.78 9.10 23.22
N GLU A 25 -14.22 8.90 22.02
CA GLU A 25 -13.36 9.85 21.32
C GLU A 25 -13.82 9.98 19.86
N SER A 26 -13.68 11.16 19.28
CA SER A 26 -13.82 11.35 17.85
C SER A 26 -12.45 11.22 17.15
N LEU A 27 -12.44 11.14 15.82
CA LEU A 27 -11.16 11.16 15.07
C LEU A 27 -10.36 12.45 15.30
N LEU A 28 -11.05 13.58 15.59
CA LEU A 28 -10.40 14.87 15.82
C LEU A 28 -9.82 14.98 17.23
N ASP A 29 -10.43 14.26 18.20
CA ASP A 29 -10.00 14.29 19.61
C ASP A 29 -9.28 12.99 20.00
N CYS A 30 -8.87 12.19 19.02
CA CYS A 30 -8.26 10.89 19.24
C CYS A 30 -6.92 11.03 19.97
N SER A 31 -6.80 10.38 21.12
CA SER A 31 -5.59 10.43 21.94
C SER A 31 -4.45 9.59 21.35
N SER A 32 -3.21 9.91 21.74
CA SER A 32 -2.04 9.12 21.37
C SER A 32 -2.14 7.67 21.88
N GLU A 33 -2.77 7.47 23.04
CA GLU A 33 -3.00 6.15 23.66
C GLU A 33 -3.94 5.29 22.82
N THR A 34 -5.04 5.87 22.36
CA THR A 34 -6.01 5.21 21.47
C THR A 34 -5.37 4.82 20.15
N ILE A 35 -4.58 5.72 19.54
CA ILE A 35 -3.87 5.41 18.30
C ILE A 35 -2.82 4.32 18.50
N ASN A 36 -2.07 4.33 19.61
CA ASN A 36 -1.12 3.26 19.93
C ASN A 36 -1.81 1.91 20.09
N SER A 37 -2.96 1.87 20.77
CA SER A 37 -3.78 0.67 20.94
C SER A 37 -4.29 0.13 19.60
N PHE A 38 -4.73 1.04 18.71
CA PHE A 38 -5.09 0.68 17.34
C PHE A 38 -3.91 0.08 16.57
N ILE A 39 -2.75 0.75 16.57
CA ILE A 39 -1.55 0.28 15.87
C ILE A 39 -1.10 -1.08 16.42
N TYR A 40 -1.15 -1.29 17.73
CA TYR A 40 -0.83 -2.56 18.35
C TYR A 40 -1.80 -3.66 17.92
N SER A 41 -3.11 -3.40 17.91
CA SER A 41 -4.11 -4.36 17.43
C SER A 41 -3.91 -4.71 15.94
N TYR A 42 -3.57 -3.71 15.12
CA TYR A 42 -3.28 -3.87 13.71
C TYR A 42 -2.03 -4.72 13.47
N SER A 43 -0.98 -4.53 14.28
CA SER A 43 0.30 -5.26 14.16
C SER A 43 0.15 -6.76 14.40
N LYS A 44 -0.80 -7.19 15.22
CA LYS A 44 -1.06 -8.62 15.48
C LYS A 44 -1.53 -9.40 14.24
N LYS A 45 -2.13 -8.71 13.27
CA LYS A 45 -2.73 -9.32 12.08
C LYS A 45 -1.99 -8.98 10.78
N ASN A 46 -1.02 -8.08 10.83
CA ASN A 46 -0.39 -7.53 9.63
C ASN A 46 1.14 -7.49 9.76
N SER A 47 1.82 -7.47 8.61
CA SER A 47 3.29 -7.37 8.55
C SER A 47 3.79 -6.01 9.03
N SER A 48 5.05 -5.95 9.51
CA SER A 48 5.72 -4.70 9.91
C SER A 48 5.75 -3.66 8.77
N ARG A 49 5.83 -4.11 7.51
CA ARG A 49 5.76 -3.22 6.34
C ARG A 49 4.37 -2.60 6.18
N SER A 50 3.32 -3.38 6.35
CA SER A 50 1.93 -2.88 6.32
C SER A 50 1.66 -1.93 7.48
N GLN A 51 2.18 -2.24 8.67
CA GLN A 51 2.09 -1.37 9.83
C GLN A 51 2.80 -0.02 9.59
N ALA A 52 4.04 -0.04 9.08
CA ALA A 52 4.78 1.18 8.77
C ALA A 52 4.04 2.06 7.75
N ARG A 53 3.44 1.44 6.70
CA ARG A 53 2.63 2.14 5.72
C ARG A 53 1.39 2.77 6.35
N LYS A 54 0.69 2.03 7.22
CA LYS A 54 -0.50 2.52 7.95
C LYS A 54 -0.15 3.72 8.83
N ILE A 55 0.95 3.63 9.59
CA ILE A 55 1.45 4.73 10.43
C ILE A 55 1.78 5.96 9.56
N SER A 56 2.43 5.77 8.41
CA SER A 56 2.75 6.87 7.49
C SER A 56 1.49 7.56 6.95
N GLY A 57 0.46 6.80 6.60
CA GLY A 57 -0.83 7.33 6.16
C GLY A 57 -1.52 8.16 7.23
N LEU A 58 -1.59 7.63 8.45
CA LEU A 58 -2.18 8.35 9.58
C LEU A 58 -1.37 9.60 9.96
N LYS A 59 -0.04 9.54 9.93
CA LYS A 59 0.81 10.73 10.15
C LYS A 59 0.51 11.83 9.13
N SER A 60 0.34 11.47 7.87
CA SER A 60 -0.01 12.43 6.81
C SER A 60 -1.38 13.07 7.07
N PHE A 61 -2.37 12.28 7.46
CA PHE A 61 -3.70 12.76 7.80
C PHE A 61 -3.69 13.74 9.00
N PHE A 62 -3.09 13.36 10.10
CA PHE A 62 -3.01 14.24 11.29
C PHE A 62 -2.14 15.48 11.06
N LYS A 63 -1.10 15.37 10.22
CA LYS A 63 -0.32 16.54 9.79
C LYS A 63 -1.17 17.52 8.98
N PHE A 64 -2.03 17.01 8.10
CA PHE A 64 -2.98 17.82 7.35
C PHE A 64 -3.97 18.53 8.29
N LEU A 65 -4.53 17.83 9.29
CA LEU A 65 -5.44 18.46 10.27
C LEU A 65 -4.78 19.58 11.09
N VAL A 66 -3.49 19.43 11.41
CA VAL A 66 -2.72 20.50 12.09
C VAL A 66 -2.50 21.67 11.12
N PHE A 67 -2.18 21.40 9.87
CA PHE A 67 -1.97 22.43 8.84
C PHE A 67 -3.24 23.25 8.58
N GLU A 68 -4.41 22.60 8.51
CA GLU A 68 -5.72 23.26 8.36
C GLU A 68 -6.25 23.93 9.65
N GLY A 69 -5.51 23.81 10.76
CA GLY A 69 -5.89 24.41 12.03
C GLY A 69 -6.99 23.68 12.81
N HIS A 70 -7.37 22.46 12.38
CA HIS A 70 -8.33 21.61 13.10
C HIS A 70 -7.74 21.04 14.40
N LEU A 71 -6.42 20.87 14.45
CA LEU A 71 -5.69 20.41 15.64
C LEU A 71 -4.53 21.36 15.96
N LYS A 72 -4.23 21.55 17.24
CA LYS A 72 -3.04 22.29 17.66
C LYS A 72 -1.76 21.48 17.50
N THR A 73 -1.81 20.19 17.80
CA THR A 73 -0.69 19.25 17.74
C THR A 73 -1.16 17.90 17.22
N SER A 74 -0.27 17.20 16.53
CA SER A 74 -0.59 15.87 16.03
C SER A 74 -0.47 14.81 17.13
N PRO A 75 -1.50 13.98 17.36
CA PRO A 75 -1.41 12.87 18.32
C PRO A 75 -0.43 11.77 17.86
N MET A 76 0.03 11.84 16.60
CA MET A 76 1.01 10.91 16.02
C MET A 76 2.48 11.35 16.24
N SER A 77 2.74 12.47 16.91
CA SER A 77 4.09 13.05 17.02
C SER A 77 5.12 12.09 17.62
N ASN A 78 4.72 11.33 18.65
CA ASN A 78 5.60 10.42 19.38
C ASN A 78 5.45 8.94 18.93
N ILE A 79 4.68 8.67 17.89
CA ILE A 79 4.47 7.32 17.41
C ILE A 79 5.55 6.96 16.39
N GLU A 80 6.38 5.98 16.73
CA GLU A 80 7.45 5.50 15.85
C GLU A 80 6.96 4.42 14.90
N SER A 81 7.55 4.42 13.69
CA SER A 81 7.35 3.33 12.73
C SER A 81 8.29 2.18 13.04
N PRO A 82 7.86 0.92 12.82
CA PRO A 82 8.75 -0.22 12.99
C PRO A 82 9.96 -0.12 12.05
N LYS A 83 11.13 -0.52 12.52
CA LYS A 83 12.33 -0.60 11.71
C LYS A 83 12.16 -1.72 10.68
N LEU A 84 12.17 -1.37 9.41
CA LEU A 84 12.09 -2.33 8.32
C LEU A 84 13.49 -2.73 7.88
N GLY A 85 13.76 -4.04 7.88
CA GLY A 85 14.96 -4.58 7.22
C GLY A 85 14.88 -4.30 5.71
N ARG A 86 16.00 -3.91 5.10
CA ARG A 86 16.13 -3.83 3.64
C ARG A 86 16.19 -5.26 3.08
N LYS A 87 15.10 -5.74 2.52
CA LYS A 87 15.14 -6.95 1.68
C LYS A 87 15.50 -6.50 0.27
N LEU A 88 16.63 -6.97 -0.24
CA LEU A 88 16.95 -6.79 -1.66
C LEU A 88 15.88 -7.50 -2.48
N PRO A 89 15.37 -6.88 -3.53
CA PRO A 89 14.43 -7.55 -4.42
C PRO A 89 15.13 -8.72 -5.13
N ASP A 90 14.44 -9.84 -5.23
CA ASP A 90 14.83 -10.92 -6.12
C ASP A 90 14.60 -10.44 -7.56
N ILE A 91 15.66 -10.37 -8.35
CA ILE A 91 15.61 -9.95 -9.75
C ILE A 91 15.89 -11.14 -10.65
N LEU A 92 15.09 -11.28 -11.70
CA LEU A 92 15.35 -12.28 -12.74
C LEU A 92 16.43 -11.75 -13.70
N ASN A 93 17.34 -12.61 -14.10
CA ASN A 93 18.31 -12.29 -15.15
C ASN A 93 17.68 -12.49 -16.55
N VAL A 94 18.41 -12.09 -17.60
CA VAL A 94 17.92 -12.15 -19.00
C VAL A 94 17.63 -13.58 -19.44
N GLU A 95 18.48 -14.54 -19.01
CA GLU A 95 18.35 -15.96 -19.32
C GLU A 95 17.09 -16.55 -18.69
N GLU A 96 16.81 -16.22 -17.42
CA GLU A 96 15.62 -16.67 -16.71
C GLU A 96 14.32 -16.14 -17.34
N ILE A 97 14.33 -14.89 -17.77
CA ILE A 97 13.20 -14.29 -18.48
C ILE A 97 13.00 -14.96 -19.83
N SER A 98 14.08 -15.22 -20.58
CA SER A 98 14.02 -15.92 -21.86
C SER A 98 13.48 -17.35 -21.70
N GLN A 99 13.91 -18.07 -20.67
CA GLN A 99 13.39 -19.39 -20.34
C GLN A 99 11.91 -19.35 -19.99
N MET A 100 11.49 -18.35 -19.19
CA MET A 100 10.09 -18.16 -18.83
C MET A 100 9.22 -17.91 -20.06
N ILE A 101 9.64 -17.03 -20.98
CA ILE A 101 8.93 -16.73 -22.23
C ILE A 101 8.82 -18.00 -23.11
N ASN A 102 9.94 -18.74 -23.25
CA ASN A 102 10.00 -19.95 -24.08
C ASN A 102 9.21 -21.14 -23.50
N SER A 103 8.95 -21.14 -22.17
CA SER A 103 8.16 -22.19 -21.51
C SER A 103 6.65 -22.06 -21.78
N ILE A 104 6.20 -20.93 -22.31
CA ILE A 104 4.78 -20.68 -22.58
C ILE A 104 4.35 -21.41 -23.86
N ASP A 105 3.46 -22.39 -23.72
CA ASP A 105 2.86 -23.07 -24.85
C ASP A 105 1.80 -22.18 -25.52
N GLU A 106 2.15 -21.65 -26.69
CA GLU A 106 1.28 -20.76 -27.48
C GLU A 106 0.04 -21.49 -28.08
N ARG A 107 -0.02 -22.80 -28.02
CA ARG A 107 -1.16 -23.60 -28.49
C ARG A 107 -2.28 -23.67 -27.45
N LYS A 108 -1.95 -23.43 -26.19
CA LYS A 108 -2.93 -23.39 -25.11
C LYS A 108 -3.73 -22.10 -25.13
N ASP A 109 -4.93 -22.17 -24.59
CA ASP A 109 -5.77 -21.00 -24.39
C ASP A 109 -4.98 -19.91 -23.64
N PHE A 110 -5.02 -18.70 -24.19
CA PHE A 110 -4.28 -17.54 -23.70
C PHE A 110 -2.75 -17.63 -23.77
N GLY A 111 -2.12 -18.67 -24.34
CA GLY A 111 -0.67 -18.80 -24.41
C GLY A 111 -0.01 -17.62 -25.14
N LYS A 112 -0.47 -17.29 -26.35
CA LYS A 112 0.00 -16.11 -27.11
C LYS A 112 -0.16 -14.81 -26.34
N ARG A 113 -1.34 -14.59 -25.72
CA ARG A 113 -1.60 -13.40 -24.91
C ARG A 113 -0.62 -13.31 -23.73
N ASN A 114 -0.41 -14.39 -22.99
CA ASN A 114 0.47 -14.41 -21.82
C ASN A 114 1.92 -14.14 -22.22
N LYS A 115 2.39 -14.71 -23.32
CA LYS A 115 3.71 -14.45 -23.88
C LYS A 115 3.89 -12.97 -24.22
N THR A 116 2.96 -12.39 -25.00
CA THR A 116 2.96 -10.98 -25.39
C THR A 116 2.95 -10.05 -24.17
N ILE A 117 2.18 -10.37 -23.13
CA ILE A 117 2.17 -9.60 -21.87
C ILE A 117 3.57 -9.53 -21.28
N ILE A 118 4.27 -10.66 -21.13
CA ILE A 118 5.61 -10.71 -20.55
C ILE A 118 6.62 -9.97 -21.42
N GLU A 119 6.57 -10.17 -22.74
CA GLU A 119 7.46 -9.49 -23.69
C GLU A 119 7.29 -7.96 -23.65
N ILE A 120 6.06 -7.47 -23.60
CA ILE A 120 5.79 -6.02 -23.50
C ILE A 120 6.27 -5.48 -22.15
N LEU A 121 5.93 -6.13 -21.04
CA LEU A 121 6.35 -5.69 -19.70
C LEU A 121 7.88 -5.63 -19.57
N TYR A 122 8.57 -6.65 -20.06
CA TYR A 122 10.02 -6.73 -20.00
C TYR A 122 10.68 -5.75 -20.96
N GLY A 123 10.21 -5.68 -22.21
CA GLY A 123 10.82 -4.85 -23.25
C GLY A 123 10.61 -3.35 -23.06
N THR A 124 9.51 -2.94 -22.40
CA THR A 124 9.14 -1.53 -22.25
C THR A 124 9.24 -1.02 -20.81
N GLY A 125 9.19 -1.90 -19.81
CA GLY A 125 9.17 -1.54 -18.40
C GLY A 125 7.89 -0.83 -17.93
N ILE A 126 6.80 -0.89 -18.72
CA ILE A 126 5.52 -0.30 -18.32
C ILE A 126 4.90 -1.02 -17.12
N ARG A 127 4.07 -0.32 -16.36
CA ARG A 127 3.35 -0.94 -15.25
C ARG A 127 2.21 -1.82 -15.74
N VAL A 128 1.85 -2.84 -14.95
CA VAL A 128 0.71 -3.73 -15.29
C VAL A 128 -0.58 -2.95 -15.53
N SER A 129 -0.84 -1.88 -14.78
CA SER A 129 -2.00 -1.00 -14.99
C SER A 129 -1.96 -0.28 -16.34
N GLU A 130 -0.79 0.17 -16.76
CA GLU A 130 -0.58 0.82 -18.07
C GLU A 130 -0.74 -0.19 -19.22
N LEU A 131 -0.27 -1.42 -19.02
CA LEU A 131 -0.48 -2.51 -19.99
C LEU A 131 -1.97 -2.83 -20.20
N ILE A 132 -2.76 -2.87 -19.12
CA ILE A 132 -4.20 -3.16 -19.21
C ILE A 132 -4.96 -2.06 -19.97
N GLU A 133 -4.49 -0.82 -19.87
CA GLU A 133 -5.09 0.33 -20.55
C GLU A 133 -4.53 0.56 -21.98
N LEU A 134 -3.53 -0.21 -22.39
CA LEU A 134 -2.91 -0.09 -23.70
C LEU A 134 -3.92 -0.36 -24.84
N ARG A 135 -3.95 0.53 -25.83
CA ARG A 135 -4.80 0.41 -27.01
C ARG A 135 -3.94 0.36 -28.28
N ILE A 136 -4.41 -0.36 -29.29
CA ILE A 136 -3.71 -0.49 -30.58
C ILE A 136 -3.60 0.87 -31.30
N SER A 137 -4.45 1.83 -30.95
CA SER A 137 -4.48 3.16 -31.55
C SER A 137 -3.58 4.19 -30.86
N ASN A 138 -2.79 3.77 -29.89
CA ASN A 138 -1.87 4.65 -29.15
C ASN A 138 -0.46 4.50 -29.69
#